data_12ffc30105c3bb890ec43c92f4a5b97e
#
_entry.id   12ffc30105c3bb890ec43c92f4a5b97e
#
_cell.length_a   1.000
_cell.length_b   1.000
_cell.length_c   1.000
_cell.angle_alpha   90.00
_cell.angle_beta   90.00
_cell.angle_gamma   90.00
#
_symmetry.space_group_name_H-M   'P 1'
#
loop_
_entity.id
_entity.type
_entity.pdbx_description
1 polymer ?
#
loop_
_entity_poly.entity_id
_entity_poly.type
_entity_poly.pdbx_seq_one_letter_code
_entity_poly.pdbx_strand_id
1 'polypeptide(L)'
;MTRLRTLSDPDFLPALHPEYADRHPAHGLGELAPPPRVLLLYGSLRERSYSRLVVEEAARLLQFFGCETRIFDPSDLPLPEQVRDDDHPAVHELRKHSLWSEAQVWCSPERHGQITGIMKTQIDHLPLAYKGLRPTQG
;
A
#
# COMPACT_ATOMS: atom_id res chain seq x y z
N MET A 1 11.04 9.93 -10.67
CA MET A 1 10.29 8.75 -11.20
C MET A 1 9.38 8.27 -10.08
N THR A 2 8.11 8.12 -10.33
CA THR A 2 7.19 7.69 -9.26
C THR A 2 7.36 6.18 -9.00
N ARG A 3 7.40 5.79 -7.72
CA ARG A 3 7.49 4.38 -7.27
C ARG A 3 6.10 3.77 -6.99
N LEU A 4 5.09 4.33 -7.60
CA LEU A 4 3.75 3.77 -7.54
C LEU A 4 3.54 2.81 -8.70
N ARG A 5 2.95 1.65 -8.40
CA ARG A 5 2.52 0.69 -9.40
C ARG A 5 1.16 1.06 -9.95
N THR A 6 1.02 0.91 -11.26
CA THR A 6 -0.28 1.00 -11.93
C THR A 6 -0.97 -0.36 -11.90
N LEU A 7 -2.25 -0.37 -11.58
CA LEU A 7 -3.08 -1.57 -11.69
C LEU A 7 -3.34 -1.92 -13.15
N SER A 8 -3.14 -3.18 -13.50
CA SER A 8 -3.69 -3.75 -14.73
C SER A 8 -5.14 -4.17 -14.48
N ASP A 9 -5.99 -3.95 -15.48
CA ASP A 9 -7.40 -4.35 -15.47
C ASP A 9 -8.15 -4.00 -14.16
N PRO A 10 -8.29 -2.70 -13.83
CA PRO A 10 -8.89 -2.28 -12.56
C PRO A 10 -10.35 -2.73 -12.40
N ASP A 11 -11.04 -2.99 -13.50
CA ASP A 11 -12.43 -3.44 -13.52
C ASP A 11 -12.59 -4.97 -13.44
N PHE A 12 -11.49 -5.72 -13.48
CA PHE A 12 -11.51 -7.16 -13.33
C PHE A 12 -11.49 -7.55 -11.85
N LEU A 13 -12.64 -7.99 -11.33
CA LEU A 13 -12.90 -8.24 -9.91
C LEU A 13 -13.26 -9.72 -9.64
N PRO A 14 -12.34 -10.68 -9.90
CA PRO A 14 -12.64 -12.11 -9.77
C PRO A 14 -12.97 -12.55 -8.34
N ALA A 15 -12.52 -11.80 -7.33
CA ALA A 15 -12.81 -12.09 -5.92
C ALA A 15 -14.16 -11.53 -5.45
N LEU A 16 -14.81 -10.68 -6.26
CA LEU A 16 -16.10 -10.12 -5.90
C LEU A 16 -17.23 -11.06 -6.35
N HIS A 17 -17.98 -11.61 -5.39
CA HIS A 17 -19.14 -12.43 -5.71
C HIS A 17 -20.30 -11.53 -6.19
N PRO A 18 -20.98 -11.86 -7.32
CA PRO A 18 -22.04 -11.01 -7.89
C PRO A 18 -23.15 -10.63 -6.91
N GLU A 19 -23.52 -11.52 -5.99
CA GLU A 19 -24.54 -11.26 -4.97
C GLU A 19 -24.20 -10.10 -4.02
N TYR A 20 -22.91 -9.77 -3.90
CA TYR A 20 -22.46 -8.68 -3.05
C TYR A 20 -22.14 -7.40 -3.83
N ALA A 21 -22.14 -7.46 -5.16
CA ALA A 21 -21.90 -6.30 -6.01
C ALA A 21 -22.94 -5.20 -5.80
N ASP A 22 -24.21 -5.59 -5.62
CA ASP A 22 -25.33 -4.65 -5.39
C ASP A 22 -25.33 -4.04 -3.97
N ARG A 23 -24.54 -4.62 -3.05
CA ARG A 23 -24.35 -4.07 -1.69
C ARG A 23 -23.20 -3.10 -1.62
N HIS A 24 -22.90 -2.44 -2.72
CA HIS A 24 -21.77 -1.53 -2.85
C HIS A 24 -21.87 -0.40 -1.82
N PRO A 25 -20.96 -0.30 -0.84
CA PRO A 25 -21.03 0.75 0.17
C PRO A 25 -20.80 2.14 -0.41
N ALA A 26 -20.31 2.24 -1.66
CA ALA A 26 -20.18 3.50 -2.36
C ALA A 26 -21.52 4.21 -2.61
N HIS A 27 -22.65 3.50 -2.53
CA HIS A 27 -23.96 4.17 -2.48
C HIS A 27 -24.14 5.00 -1.19
N GLY A 28 -23.36 4.68 -0.13
CA GLY A 28 -23.33 5.49 1.09
C GLY A 28 -22.07 6.33 1.24
N LEU A 29 -20.93 5.86 0.68
CA LEU A 29 -19.64 6.58 0.74
C LEU A 29 -19.44 7.52 -0.45
N GLY A 30 -20.15 7.32 -1.57
CA GLY A 30 -20.06 8.20 -2.75
C GLY A 30 -20.52 9.64 -2.50
N GLU A 31 -21.23 9.87 -1.38
CA GLU A 31 -21.57 11.21 -0.89
C GLU A 31 -20.55 11.76 0.12
N LEU A 32 -19.63 10.93 0.60
CA LEU A 32 -18.54 11.33 1.49
C LEU A 32 -17.33 11.74 0.65
N ALA A 33 -17.20 13.02 0.39
CA ALA A 33 -15.99 13.59 -0.19
C ALA A 33 -15.08 14.11 0.94
N PRO A 34 -13.76 13.84 0.89
CA PRO A 34 -13.01 13.05 -0.09
C PRO A 34 -13.09 11.53 0.15
N PRO A 35 -12.78 10.70 -0.89
CA PRO A 35 -12.73 9.25 -0.73
C PRO A 35 -11.61 8.82 0.24
N PRO A 36 -11.81 7.72 1.00
CA PRO A 36 -10.76 7.17 1.86
C PRO A 36 -9.50 6.82 1.08
N ARG A 37 -8.33 7.15 1.62
CA ARG A 37 -7.03 6.98 0.98
C ARG A 37 -6.27 5.82 1.60
N VAL A 38 -5.94 4.83 0.79
CA VAL A 38 -5.30 3.59 1.26
C VAL A 38 -3.96 3.38 0.57
N LEU A 39 -2.90 3.23 1.36
CA LEU A 39 -1.58 2.81 0.89
C LEU A 39 -1.44 1.29 1.02
N LEU A 40 -0.98 0.63 -0.03
CA LEU A 40 -0.75 -0.81 -0.03
C LEU A 40 0.75 -1.11 -0.20
N LEU A 41 1.25 -1.98 0.68
CA LEU A 41 2.65 -2.42 0.72
C LEU A 41 2.74 -3.92 0.51
N TYR A 42 3.75 -4.39 -0.22
CA TYR A 42 4.01 -5.80 -0.42
C TYR A 42 5.46 -6.18 -0.12
N GLY A 43 5.67 -7.39 0.38
CA GLY A 43 6.94 -7.84 0.96
C GLY A 43 7.76 -8.78 0.07
N SER A 44 7.74 -8.63 -1.27
CA SER A 44 8.51 -9.50 -2.17
C SER A 44 8.94 -8.78 -3.44
N LEU A 45 10.21 -8.94 -3.81
CA LEU A 45 10.78 -8.41 -5.08
C LEU A 45 10.84 -9.47 -6.19
N ARG A 46 10.30 -10.67 -5.97
CA ARG A 46 10.28 -11.71 -7.01
C ARG A 46 9.42 -11.27 -8.18
N GLU A 47 9.82 -11.60 -9.40
CA GLU A 47 9.05 -11.33 -10.62
C GLU A 47 7.62 -11.85 -10.49
N ARG A 48 7.47 -13.13 -10.09
CA ARG A 48 6.17 -13.70 -9.71
C ARG A 48 6.00 -13.61 -8.20
N SER A 49 5.48 -12.49 -7.72
CA SER A 49 5.21 -12.25 -6.30
C SER A 49 3.73 -12.41 -5.99
N TYR A 50 3.39 -13.45 -5.21
CA TYR A 50 2.00 -13.66 -4.76
C TYR A 50 1.53 -12.54 -3.83
N SER A 51 2.38 -12.03 -2.95
CA SER A 51 2.02 -10.90 -2.08
C SER A 51 1.70 -9.64 -2.88
N ARG A 52 2.44 -9.39 -3.99
CA ARG A 52 2.10 -8.30 -4.90
C ARG A 52 0.75 -8.54 -5.58
N LEU A 53 0.49 -9.73 -6.11
CA LEU A 53 -0.79 -10.05 -6.75
C LEU A 53 -1.97 -9.90 -5.79
N VAL A 54 -1.82 -10.30 -4.52
CA VAL A 54 -2.83 -10.10 -3.48
C VAL A 54 -3.07 -8.61 -3.20
N VAL A 55 -2.01 -7.82 -3.15
CA VAL A 55 -2.11 -6.36 -2.96
C VAL A 55 -2.79 -5.70 -4.16
N GLU A 56 -2.49 -6.10 -5.38
CA GLU A 56 -3.13 -5.60 -6.60
C GLU A 56 -4.63 -5.95 -6.60
N GLU A 57 -5.01 -7.15 -6.18
CA GLU A 57 -6.42 -7.53 -6.02
C GLU A 57 -7.12 -6.74 -4.92
N ALA A 58 -6.48 -6.58 -3.77
CA ALA A 58 -7.01 -5.74 -2.69
C ALA A 58 -7.23 -4.29 -3.15
N ALA A 59 -6.31 -3.74 -3.95
CA ALA A 59 -6.45 -2.41 -4.49
C ALA A 59 -7.66 -2.29 -5.45
N ARG A 60 -7.89 -3.28 -6.32
CA ARG A 60 -9.09 -3.30 -7.19
C ARG A 60 -10.38 -3.31 -6.39
N LEU A 61 -10.46 -4.16 -5.35
CA LEU A 61 -11.62 -4.23 -4.47
C LEU A 61 -11.84 -2.91 -3.71
N LEU A 62 -10.77 -2.32 -3.18
CA LEU A 62 -10.86 -1.04 -2.48
C LEU A 62 -11.30 0.09 -3.41
N GLN A 63 -10.82 0.13 -4.66
CA GLN A 63 -11.28 1.09 -5.67
C GLN A 63 -12.75 0.86 -6.03
N PHE A 64 -13.18 -0.39 -6.17
CA PHE A 64 -14.59 -0.73 -6.36
C PHE A 64 -15.45 -0.23 -5.20
N PHE A 65 -14.95 -0.27 -3.97
CA PHE A 65 -15.62 0.29 -2.79
C PHE A 65 -15.46 1.80 -2.62
N GLY A 66 -14.89 2.49 -3.59
CA GLY A 66 -14.81 3.95 -3.61
C GLY A 66 -13.58 4.55 -2.92
N CYS A 67 -12.58 3.75 -2.59
CA CYS A 67 -11.32 4.24 -2.01
C CYS A 67 -10.35 4.73 -3.10
N GLU A 68 -9.54 5.74 -2.78
CA GLU A 68 -8.33 6.06 -3.55
C GLU A 68 -7.18 5.17 -3.05
N THR A 69 -6.48 4.48 -3.96
CA THR A 69 -5.42 3.54 -3.59
C THR A 69 -4.08 3.90 -4.21
N ARG A 70 -3.00 3.59 -3.50
CA ARG A 70 -1.62 3.65 -4.00
C ARG A 70 -0.88 2.39 -3.61
N ILE A 71 -0.18 1.76 -4.56
CA ILE A 71 0.68 0.60 -4.31
C ILE A 71 2.13 1.07 -4.42
N PHE A 72 2.88 1.00 -3.32
CA PHE A 72 4.29 1.36 -3.30
C PHE A 72 5.16 0.21 -3.83
N ASP A 73 6.13 0.52 -4.69
CA ASP A 73 7.13 -0.44 -5.19
C ASP A 73 8.40 -0.36 -4.32
N PRO A 74 8.74 -1.41 -3.54
CA PRO A 74 9.89 -1.39 -2.65
C PRO A 74 11.22 -1.75 -3.32
N SER A 75 11.29 -1.92 -4.67
CA SER A 75 12.48 -2.45 -5.36
C SER A 75 13.74 -1.64 -5.16
N ASP A 76 13.63 -0.33 -5.03
CA ASP A 76 14.78 0.57 -4.84
C ASP A 76 14.94 1.05 -3.39
N LEU A 77 14.21 0.47 -2.46
CA LEU A 77 14.27 0.88 -1.07
C LEU A 77 15.54 0.32 -0.41
N PRO A 78 16.45 1.17 0.09
CA PRO A 78 17.66 0.73 0.78
C PRO A 78 17.33 0.17 2.15
N LEU A 79 18.26 -0.58 2.76
CA LEU A 79 18.16 -0.91 4.18
C LEU A 79 18.27 0.37 5.05
N PRO A 80 17.61 0.43 6.21
CA PRO A 80 17.68 1.61 7.08
C PRO A 80 19.11 2.03 7.44
N GLU A 81 19.99 1.06 7.67
CA GLU A 81 21.40 1.29 8.02
C GLU A 81 22.24 1.87 6.87
N GLN A 82 21.74 1.83 5.64
CA GLN A 82 22.41 2.36 4.46
C GLN A 82 22.05 3.83 4.18
N VAL A 83 21.04 4.34 4.87
CA VAL A 83 20.54 5.70 4.67
C VAL A 83 20.96 6.58 5.84
N ARG A 84 21.65 7.68 5.53
CA ARG A 84 21.93 8.73 6.51
C ARG A 84 20.95 9.87 6.31
N ASP A 85 20.32 10.33 7.40
CA ASP A 85 19.55 11.57 7.46
C ASP A 85 18.39 11.72 6.44
N ASP A 86 17.68 10.65 6.13
CA ASP A 86 16.50 10.67 5.25
C ASP A 86 16.78 11.02 3.76
N ASP A 87 18.01 10.96 3.32
CA ASP A 87 18.44 11.54 2.04
C ASP A 87 18.18 10.63 0.81
N HIS A 88 17.36 9.58 0.94
CA HIS A 88 17.11 8.68 -0.18
C HIS A 88 15.73 8.91 -0.81
N PRO A 89 15.64 9.12 -2.15
CA PRO A 89 14.37 9.43 -2.83
C PRO A 89 13.26 8.41 -2.58
N ALA A 90 13.58 7.09 -2.54
CA ALA A 90 12.60 6.05 -2.28
C ALA A 90 12.02 6.12 -0.86
N VAL A 91 12.84 6.51 0.12
CA VAL A 91 12.40 6.69 1.52
C VAL A 91 11.47 7.89 1.62
N HIS A 92 11.81 9.00 0.96
CA HIS A 92 10.93 10.17 0.89
C HIS A 92 9.58 9.86 0.26
N GLU A 93 9.56 9.12 -0.84
CA GLU A 93 8.30 8.73 -1.48
C GLU A 93 7.46 7.82 -0.59
N LEU A 94 8.07 6.81 0.04
CA LEU A 94 7.35 5.94 0.97
C LEU A 94 6.69 6.75 2.11
N ARG A 95 7.45 7.64 2.75
CA ARG A 95 6.95 8.51 3.82
C ARG A 95 5.86 9.46 3.34
N LYS A 96 6.03 10.07 2.16
CA LYS A 96 5.02 10.92 1.54
C LYS A 96 3.70 10.18 1.32
N HIS A 97 3.76 8.94 0.81
CA HIS A 97 2.56 8.14 0.57
C HIS A 97 1.94 7.63 1.88
N SER A 98 2.76 7.32 2.89
CA SER A 98 2.25 6.99 4.22
C SER A 98 1.50 8.16 4.87
N LEU A 99 2.04 9.38 4.80
CA LEU A 99 1.35 10.58 5.29
C LEU A 99 0.10 10.94 4.50
N TRP A 100 0.07 10.62 3.21
CA TRP A 100 -1.10 10.81 2.38
C TRP A 100 -2.23 9.85 2.75
N SER A 101 -1.92 8.64 3.17
CA SER A 101 -2.90 7.59 3.44
C SER A 101 -3.57 7.76 4.81
N GLU A 102 -4.82 7.34 4.89
CA GLU A 102 -5.60 7.24 6.13
C GLU A 102 -5.66 5.81 6.64
N ALA A 103 -5.35 4.84 5.76
CA ALA A 103 -5.24 3.43 6.10
C ALA A 103 -4.13 2.77 5.28
N GLN A 104 -3.64 1.62 5.76
CA GLN A 104 -2.62 0.85 5.07
C GLN A 104 -2.99 -0.63 5.01
N VAL A 105 -2.68 -1.28 3.89
CA VAL A 105 -2.76 -2.73 3.71
C VAL A 105 -1.35 -3.27 3.51
N TRP A 106 -0.94 -4.22 4.35
CA TRP A 106 0.37 -4.86 4.28
C TRP A 106 0.21 -6.33 3.93
N CYS A 107 0.86 -6.77 2.86
CA CYS A 107 0.90 -8.17 2.44
C CYS A 107 2.34 -8.66 2.33
N SER A 108 2.74 -9.55 3.22
CA SER A 108 4.08 -10.13 3.23
C SER A 108 4.03 -11.64 3.04
N PRO A 109 4.95 -12.22 2.25
CA PRO A 109 5.23 -13.64 2.40
C PRO A 109 5.69 -13.95 3.83
N GLU A 110 5.40 -15.15 4.29
CA GLU A 110 5.94 -15.66 5.54
C GLU A 110 7.32 -16.28 5.30
N ARG A 111 8.28 -15.96 6.17
CA ARG A 111 9.59 -16.59 6.23
C ARG A 111 9.95 -16.91 7.69
N HIS A 112 10.10 -18.19 7.99
CA HIS A 112 10.43 -18.65 9.34
C HIS A 112 9.49 -18.10 10.43
N GLY A 113 8.18 -18.05 10.13
CA GLY A 113 7.18 -17.55 11.05
C GLY A 113 7.13 -16.02 11.15
N GLN A 114 7.81 -15.28 10.27
CA GLN A 114 7.92 -13.83 10.32
C GLN A 114 7.62 -13.17 8.95
N ILE A 115 7.40 -11.86 8.99
CA ILE A 115 7.37 -11.05 7.76
C ILE A 115 8.74 -11.06 7.10
N THR A 116 8.76 -10.80 5.79
CA THR A 116 10.04 -10.73 5.04
C THR A 116 10.85 -9.49 5.42
N GLY A 117 12.18 -9.55 5.20
CA GLY A 117 13.05 -8.38 5.31
C GLY A 117 12.59 -7.20 4.42
N ILE A 118 12.04 -7.48 3.22
CA ILE A 118 11.47 -6.45 2.33
C ILE A 118 10.31 -5.72 2.99
N MET A 119 9.39 -6.42 3.66
CA MET A 119 8.31 -5.78 4.40
C MET A 119 8.83 -5.03 5.61
N LYS A 120 9.72 -5.66 6.38
CA LYS A 120 10.32 -5.03 7.58
C LYS A 120 11.07 -3.74 7.24
N THR A 121 11.84 -3.74 6.14
CA THR A 121 12.52 -2.54 5.65
C THR A 121 11.56 -1.38 5.39
N GLN A 122 10.42 -1.65 4.74
CA GLN A 122 9.39 -0.62 4.53
C GLN A 122 8.88 -0.06 5.87
N ILE A 123 8.56 -0.94 6.82
CA ILE A 123 8.08 -0.53 8.16
C ILE A 123 9.13 0.29 8.90
N ASP A 124 10.40 -0.13 8.85
CA ASP A 124 11.51 0.54 9.55
C ASP A 124 11.82 1.95 9.01
N HIS A 125 11.48 2.21 7.75
CA HIS A 125 11.57 3.54 7.16
C HIS A 125 10.41 4.48 7.54
N LEU A 126 9.34 3.96 8.17
CA LEU A 126 8.20 4.76 8.63
C LEU A 126 8.38 5.14 10.11
N PRO A 127 8.88 6.34 10.42
CA PRO A 127 9.10 6.74 11.80
C PRO A 127 7.76 6.96 12.52
N LEU A 128 7.76 6.80 13.83
CA LEU A 128 6.60 7.11 14.68
C LEU A 128 6.20 8.58 14.58
N ALA A 129 7.17 9.46 14.32
CA ALA A 129 6.93 10.88 14.10
C ALA A 129 7.83 11.40 12.98
N TYR A 130 7.25 12.13 12.02
CA TYR A 130 7.96 12.74 10.90
C TYR A 130 7.45 14.17 10.70
N LYS A 131 8.31 15.17 10.88
CA LYS A 131 7.96 16.60 10.77
C LYS A 131 6.71 16.97 11.58
N GLY A 132 6.60 16.47 12.80
CA GLY A 132 5.46 16.70 13.69
C GLY A 132 4.20 15.88 13.36
N LEU A 133 4.25 15.04 12.34
CA LEU A 133 3.19 14.13 11.91
C LEU A 133 3.51 12.69 12.34
N ARG A 134 2.50 11.85 12.37
CA ARG A 134 2.64 10.43 12.72
C ARG A 134 2.25 9.56 11.52
N PRO A 135 3.21 9.16 10.65
CA PRO A 135 2.94 8.44 9.40
C PRO A 135 2.23 7.09 9.55
N THR A 136 2.29 6.50 10.75
CA THR A 136 1.69 5.19 11.05
C THR A 136 0.41 5.30 11.89
N GLN A 137 -0.04 6.49 12.17
CA GLN A 137 -1.31 6.75 12.86
C GLN A 137 -2.24 7.44 11.87
N GLY A 138 -3.15 6.67 11.31
CA GLY A 138 -4.31 7.20 10.59
C GLY A 138 -5.34 7.82 11.53
#